data_26f28630bf19dd1f15345b2c1b471d38
#
_entry.id   26f28630bf19dd1f15345b2c1b471d38
#
_cell.length_a   1.000
_cell.length_b   1.000
_cell.length_c   1.000
_cell.angle_alpha   90.00
_cell.angle_beta   90.00
_cell.angle_gamma   90.00
#
_symmetry.space_group_name_H-M   'P 1'
#
loop_
_entity.id
_entity.type
_entity.pdbx_description
1 polymer ?
#
loop_
_entity_poly.entity_id
_entity_poly.type
_entity_poly.pdbx_seq_one_letter_code
_entity_poly.pdbx_strand_id
1 'polypeptide(L)'
;MTRPTNRDVGALVARRNEFQTGNKTIYAQWITDQSDPEFYRSIYVVFSYGQHFPMYIFDDAAGLWYANKDKYSSTTSRHQTHARPPRVDQWFDTEGMQRIVRGIGLPGAVCNILKVAA
;
A
#
# COMPACT_ATOMS: atom_id res chain seq x y z
N MET A 1 19.79 11.16 -7.20
CA MET A 1 18.80 11.05 -6.12
C MET A 1 19.29 10.07 -5.10
N THR A 2 19.34 10.48 -3.85
CA THR A 2 19.75 9.58 -2.76
C THR A 2 18.60 8.66 -2.41
N ARG A 3 18.88 7.35 -2.35
CA ARG A 3 17.85 6.39 -1.94
C ARG A 3 17.65 6.45 -0.43
N PRO A 4 16.42 6.42 0.05
CA PRO A 4 16.16 6.45 1.48
C PRO A 4 16.62 5.14 2.15
N THR A 5 16.97 5.26 3.43
CA THR A 5 17.16 4.07 4.27
C THR A 5 15.82 3.62 4.82
N ASN A 6 15.76 2.42 5.40
CA ASN A 6 14.52 1.93 6.00
C ASN A 6 13.97 2.86 7.09
N ARG A 7 14.86 3.61 7.78
CA ARG A 7 14.43 4.55 8.82
C ARG A 7 13.76 5.80 8.28
N ASP A 8 14.07 6.15 7.02
CA ASP A 8 13.59 7.41 6.43
C ASP A 8 12.22 7.27 5.76
N VAL A 9 11.76 6.03 5.56
CA VAL A 9 10.57 5.80 4.74
C VAL A 9 9.28 6.32 5.36
N GLY A 10 9.22 6.43 6.69
CA GLY A 10 7.99 6.90 7.36
C GLY A 10 7.53 8.26 6.88
N ALA A 11 8.46 9.21 6.73
CA ALA A 11 8.13 10.55 6.24
C ALA A 11 7.67 10.51 4.77
N LEU A 12 8.26 9.63 3.96
CA LEU A 12 7.89 9.50 2.55
C LEU A 12 6.50 8.85 2.42
N VAL A 13 6.20 7.87 3.24
CA VAL A 13 4.87 7.24 3.28
C VAL A 13 3.81 8.24 3.71
N ALA A 14 4.10 9.05 4.74
CA ALA A 14 3.16 10.07 5.21
C ALA A 14 2.82 11.08 4.13
N ARG A 15 3.77 11.37 3.23
CA ARG A 15 3.58 12.27 2.09
C ARG A 15 3.10 11.58 0.84
N ARG A 16 2.99 10.26 0.88
CA ARG A 16 2.61 9.41 -0.26
C ARG A 16 3.55 9.60 -1.46
N ASN A 17 4.84 9.70 -1.16
CA ASN A 17 5.89 9.80 -2.19
C ASN A 17 6.32 8.40 -2.62
N GLU A 18 6.52 8.21 -3.91
CA GLU A 18 7.12 6.98 -4.42
C GLU A 18 8.59 6.92 -4.01
N PHE A 19 9.04 5.74 -3.63
CA PHE A 19 10.43 5.53 -3.24
C PHE A 19 10.82 4.06 -3.38
N GLN A 20 12.12 3.83 -3.28
CA GLN A 20 12.71 2.50 -3.23
C GLN A 20 13.95 2.59 -2.37
N THR A 21 14.04 1.76 -1.32
CA THR A 21 15.25 1.72 -0.50
C THR A 21 16.42 1.14 -1.29
N GLY A 22 17.66 1.36 -0.80
CA GLY A 22 18.85 0.92 -1.49
C GLY A 22 18.89 -0.57 -1.81
N ASN A 23 18.30 -1.39 -0.95
CA ASN A 23 18.26 -2.85 -1.11
C ASN A 23 16.96 -3.35 -1.75
N LYS A 24 16.09 -2.46 -2.17
CA LYS A 24 14.76 -2.80 -2.68
C LYS A 24 13.92 -3.59 -1.68
N THR A 25 14.21 -3.45 -0.39
CA THR A 25 13.50 -4.18 0.66
C THR A 25 12.16 -3.55 0.99
N ILE A 26 12.06 -2.22 0.88
CA ILE A 26 10.82 -1.48 1.02
C ILE A 26 10.70 -0.56 -0.20
N TYR A 27 9.56 -0.58 -0.85
CA TYR A 27 9.30 0.36 -1.94
C TYR A 27 7.82 0.73 -1.97
N ALA A 28 7.53 1.88 -2.53
CA ALA A 28 6.18 2.38 -2.64
C ALA A 28 5.94 2.96 -4.02
N GLN A 29 4.74 2.71 -4.54
CA GLN A 29 4.35 3.21 -5.85
C GLN A 29 2.87 3.50 -5.90
N TRP A 30 2.51 4.44 -6.77
CA TRP A 30 1.12 4.69 -7.14
C TRP A 30 0.70 3.73 -8.22
N ILE A 31 -0.48 3.16 -8.07
CA ILE A 31 -1.10 2.32 -9.09
C ILE A 31 -2.42 2.97 -9.46
N THR A 32 -2.61 3.25 -10.75
CA THR A 32 -3.79 3.93 -11.23
C THR A 32 -4.53 3.05 -12.22
N ASP A 33 -5.84 2.88 -12.00
CA ASP A 33 -6.72 2.22 -12.96
C ASP A 33 -7.27 3.28 -13.90
N GLN A 34 -6.91 3.18 -15.18
CA GLN A 34 -7.36 4.09 -16.23
C GLN A 34 -8.33 3.43 -17.20
N SER A 35 -8.86 2.27 -16.86
CA SER A 35 -9.78 1.54 -17.74
C SER A 35 -11.11 2.27 -17.96
N ASP A 36 -11.51 3.11 -17.00
CA ASP A 36 -12.69 3.97 -17.11
C ASP A 36 -12.27 5.43 -17.20
N PRO A 37 -12.45 6.09 -18.35
CA PRO A 37 -12.03 7.48 -18.51
C PRO A 37 -12.81 8.48 -17.64
N GLU A 38 -13.97 8.10 -17.15
CA GLU A 38 -14.77 8.95 -16.28
C GLU A 38 -14.50 8.75 -14.80
N PHE A 39 -13.80 7.65 -14.45
CA PHE A 39 -13.58 7.29 -13.06
C PHE A 39 -12.19 6.71 -12.86
N TYR A 40 -11.26 7.57 -12.45
CA TYR A 40 -9.92 7.14 -12.11
C TYR A 40 -9.87 6.61 -10.68
N ARG A 41 -9.18 5.50 -10.53
CA ARG A 41 -8.92 4.96 -9.21
C ARG A 41 -7.42 4.84 -9.02
N SER A 42 -6.93 5.47 -7.97
CA SER A 42 -5.50 5.44 -7.64
C SER A 42 -5.32 4.95 -6.23
N ILE A 43 -4.37 4.05 -6.06
CA ILE A 43 -3.92 3.62 -4.74
C ILE A 43 -2.42 3.78 -4.64
N TYR A 44 -1.96 4.12 -3.45
CA TYR A 44 -0.55 4.19 -3.11
C TYR A 44 -0.22 2.97 -2.26
N VAL A 45 0.72 2.14 -2.72
CA VAL A 45 1.01 0.85 -2.07
C VAL A 45 2.45 0.81 -1.62
N VAL A 46 2.66 0.41 -0.37
CA VAL A 46 3.99 0.19 0.23
C VAL A 46 4.20 -1.30 0.37
N PHE A 47 5.25 -1.81 -0.27
CA PHE A 47 5.57 -3.24 -0.28
C PHE A 47 6.81 -3.54 0.54
N SER A 48 6.87 -4.78 1.06
CA SER A 48 8.07 -5.35 1.67
C SER A 48 8.53 -6.54 0.84
N TYR A 49 9.76 -6.47 0.31
CA TYR A 49 10.43 -7.51 -0.48
C TYR A 49 9.77 -7.88 -1.80
N GLY A 50 8.66 -7.31 -2.17
CA GLY A 50 8.04 -7.62 -3.45
C GLY A 50 6.54 -7.41 -3.43
N GLN A 51 5.94 -7.56 -4.61
CA GLN A 51 4.53 -7.28 -4.80
C GLN A 51 3.60 -8.24 -4.06
N HIS A 52 4.11 -9.36 -3.61
CA HIS A 52 3.32 -10.36 -2.90
C HIS A 52 3.00 -9.96 -1.46
N PHE A 53 3.70 -8.96 -0.90
CA PHE A 53 3.42 -8.51 0.47
C PHE A 53 3.20 -7.00 0.53
N PRO A 54 1.99 -6.52 0.19
CA PRO A 54 1.62 -5.12 0.39
C PRO A 54 1.45 -4.87 1.89
N MET A 55 2.22 -3.92 2.45
CA MET A 55 2.14 -3.58 3.86
C MET A 55 1.05 -2.55 4.14
N TYR A 56 0.99 -1.51 3.32
CA TYR A 56 0.05 -0.40 3.48
C TYR A 56 -0.49 0.03 2.14
N ILE A 57 -1.74 0.43 2.12
CA ILE A 57 -2.41 0.97 0.93
C ILE A 57 -3.14 2.24 1.33
N PHE A 58 -2.91 3.33 0.58
CA PHE A 58 -3.73 4.52 0.69
C PHE A 58 -4.69 4.55 -0.51
N ASP A 59 -5.98 4.54 -0.21
CA ASP A 59 -7.02 4.67 -1.22
C ASP A 59 -7.34 6.15 -1.40
N ASP A 60 -6.89 6.72 -2.50
CA ASP A 60 -7.03 8.15 -2.76
C ASP A 60 -8.50 8.55 -2.89
N ALA A 61 -9.34 7.71 -3.50
CA ALA A 61 -10.75 8.01 -3.68
C ALA A 61 -11.51 8.07 -2.35
N ALA A 62 -11.15 7.19 -1.40
CA ALA A 62 -11.81 7.12 -0.09
C ALA A 62 -11.10 7.94 0.97
N GLY A 63 -9.84 8.32 0.76
CA GLY A 63 -9.04 9.00 1.76
C GLY A 63 -8.69 8.12 2.96
N LEU A 64 -8.61 6.81 2.75
CA LEU A 64 -8.40 5.85 3.83
C LEU A 64 -7.08 5.11 3.68
N TRP A 65 -6.47 4.79 4.83
CA TRP A 65 -5.29 3.94 4.92
C TRP A 65 -5.68 2.53 5.34
N TYR A 66 -5.20 1.54 4.59
CA TYR A 66 -5.35 0.13 4.93
C TYR A 66 -3.99 -0.44 5.30
N ALA A 67 -3.98 -1.35 6.27
CA ALA A 67 -2.74 -1.98 6.73
C ALA A 67 -2.87 -3.50 6.72
N ASN A 68 -1.75 -4.16 6.46
CA ASN A 68 -1.66 -5.61 6.53
C ASN A 68 -1.45 -6.03 7.99
N LYS A 69 -2.35 -6.84 8.52
CA LYS A 69 -2.26 -7.34 9.89
C LYS A 69 -1.35 -8.54 10.04
N ASP A 70 -0.97 -9.17 8.93
CA ASP A 70 -0.09 -10.34 8.95
C ASP A 70 1.34 -9.94 9.25
N LYS A 71 2.03 -10.78 9.99
CA LYS A 71 3.44 -10.60 10.30
C LYS A 71 4.21 -11.79 9.73
N TYR A 72 4.86 -11.55 8.62
CA TYR A 72 5.56 -12.59 7.87
C TYR A 72 6.83 -13.06 8.58
N SER A 73 7.56 -12.11 9.17
CA SER A 73 8.83 -12.36 9.85
C SER A 73 9.17 -11.18 10.73
N SER A 74 10.21 -11.31 11.56
CA SER A 74 10.68 -10.19 12.37
C SER A 74 11.17 -9.03 11.49
N THR A 75 11.78 -9.33 10.35
CA THR A 75 12.24 -8.30 9.40
C THR A 75 11.06 -7.55 8.80
N THR A 76 10.02 -8.27 8.36
CA THR A 76 8.82 -7.66 7.82
C THR A 76 8.12 -6.79 8.88
N SER A 77 8.09 -7.23 10.13
CA SER A 77 7.53 -6.45 11.23
C SER A 77 8.28 -5.14 11.44
N ARG A 78 9.60 -5.15 11.30
CA ARG A 78 10.40 -3.90 11.35
C ARG A 78 10.06 -2.98 10.19
N HIS A 79 9.90 -3.53 8.98
CA HIS A 79 9.49 -2.74 7.82
C HIS A 79 8.14 -2.10 8.05
N GLN A 80 7.18 -2.83 8.61
CA GLN A 80 5.87 -2.30 8.94
C GLN A 80 5.97 -1.16 9.95
N THR A 81 6.83 -1.27 10.93
CA THR A 81 7.04 -0.21 11.93
C THR A 81 7.64 1.04 11.28
N HIS A 82 8.69 0.88 10.47
CA HIS A 82 9.34 2.02 9.81
C HIS A 82 8.43 2.74 8.82
N ALA A 83 7.63 1.99 8.08
CA ALA A 83 6.79 2.53 7.02
C ALA A 83 5.38 2.91 7.47
N ARG A 84 5.06 2.78 8.76
CA ARG A 84 3.71 2.99 9.27
C ARG A 84 3.21 4.40 8.94
N PRO A 85 2.04 4.52 8.30
CA PRO A 85 1.45 5.83 8.02
C PRO A 85 0.95 6.52 9.31
N PRO A 86 0.59 7.82 9.23
CA PRO A 86 0.13 8.56 10.41
C PRO A 86 -1.11 7.96 11.08
N ARG A 87 -1.93 7.27 10.29
CA ARG A 87 -3.11 6.57 10.83
C ARG A 87 -3.38 5.34 9.98
N VAL A 88 -4.07 4.36 10.57
CA VAL A 88 -4.58 3.19 9.86
C VAL A 88 -6.08 3.12 10.12
N ASP A 89 -6.86 3.10 9.05
CA ASP A 89 -8.32 3.11 9.16
C ASP A 89 -8.91 1.70 9.16
N GLN A 90 -8.30 0.77 8.41
CA GLN A 90 -8.76 -0.60 8.31
C GLN A 90 -7.59 -1.56 8.22
N TRP A 91 -7.80 -2.80 8.68
CA TRP A 91 -6.81 -3.86 8.68
C TRP A 91 -7.31 -5.04 7.84
N PHE A 92 -6.43 -5.57 7.00
CA PHE A 92 -6.71 -6.75 6.18
C PHE A 92 -5.56 -7.74 6.34
N ASP A 93 -5.82 -9.02 6.00
CA ASP A 93 -4.73 -9.98 5.86
C ASP A 93 -4.02 -9.79 4.51
N THR A 94 -2.96 -10.56 4.28
CA THR A 94 -2.17 -10.43 3.05
C THR A 94 -3.04 -10.69 1.82
N GLU A 95 -3.90 -11.69 1.87
CA GLU A 95 -4.78 -11.99 0.74
C GLU A 95 -5.73 -10.83 0.45
N GLY A 96 -6.32 -10.23 1.48
CA GLY A 96 -7.18 -9.08 1.32
C GLY A 96 -6.46 -7.88 0.72
N MET A 97 -5.23 -7.61 1.19
CA MET A 97 -4.40 -6.54 0.64
C MET A 97 -4.05 -6.81 -0.82
N GLN A 98 -3.68 -8.05 -1.16
CA GLN A 98 -3.39 -8.43 -2.54
C GLN A 98 -4.60 -8.28 -3.45
N ARG A 99 -5.78 -8.58 -2.96
CA ARG A 99 -7.03 -8.41 -3.72
C ARG A 99 -7.28 -6.95 -4.06
N ILE A 100 -7.03 -6.06 -3.13
CA ILE A 100 -7.17 -4.62 -3.38
C ILE A 100 -6.21 -4.17 -4.47
N VAL A 101 -4.95 -4.60 -4.39
CA VAL A 101 -3.94 -4.24 -5.40
C VAL A 101 -4.31 -4.80 -6.78
N ARG A 102 -4.70 -6.07 -6.86
CA ARG A 102 -5.09 -6.69 -8.13
C ARG A 102 -6.39 -6.14 -8.67
N GLY A 103 -7.30 -5.78 -7.77
CA GLY A 103 -8.62 -5.28 -8.13
C GLY A 103 -8.60 -3.92 -8.80
N ILE A 104 -7.51 -3.16 -8.66
CA ILE A 104 -7.42 -1.83 -9.29
C ILE A 104 -7.53 -1.91 -10.81
N GLY A 105 -7.07 -3.02 -11.42
CA GLY A 105 -7.19 -3.25 -12.85
C GLY A 105 -8.49 -3.94 -13.27
N LEU A 106 -9.39 -4.23 -12.31
CA LEU A 106 -10.66 -4.91 -12.56
C LEU A 106 -11.80 -4.02 -12.10
N PRO A 107 -12.47 -3.31 -13.01
CA PRO A 107 -13.54 -2.37 -12.63
C PRO A 107 -14.57 -3.03 -11.70
N GLY A 108 -14.85 -2.38 -10.59
CA GLY A 108 -15.81 -2.85 -9.60
C GLY A 108 -15.24 -3.76 -8.52
N ALA A 109 -14.12 -4.45 -8.76
CA ALA A 109 -13.57 -5.39 -7.78
C ALA A 109 -13.11 -4.67 -6.51
N VAL A 110 -12.37 -3.59 -6.65
CA VAL A 110 -11.93 -2.77 -5.51
C VAL A 110 -13.13 -2.19 -4.78
N CYS A 111 -14.10 -1.67 -5.52
CA CYS A 111 -15.32 -1.12 -4.94
C CYS A 111 -16.07 -2.16 -4.11
N ASN A 112 -16.18 -3.39 -4.60
CA ASN A 112 -16.87 -4.45 -3.88
C ASN A 112 -16.15 -4.79 -2.58
N ILE A 113 -14.82 -4.87 -2.60
CA ILE A 113 -14.01 -5.13 -1.42
C ILE A 113 -14.21 -4.01 -0.40
N LEU A 114 -14.16 -2.77 -0.84
CA LEU A 114 -14.32 -1.61 0.04
C LEU A 114 -15.72 -1.54 0.64
N LYS A 115 -16.75 -1.89 -0.11
CA LYS A 115 -18.12 -1.95 0.41
C LYS A 115 -18.27 -2.98 1.51
N VAL A 116 -17.62 -4.14 1.36
CA VAL A 116 -17.66 -5.19 2.38
C VAL A 116 -16.86 -4.77 3.60
N ALA A 117 -15.75 -4.08 3.42
CA ALA A 117 -14.88 -3.65 4.50
C ALA A 117 -15.42 -2.42 5.24
N ALA A 118 -16.22 -1.62 4.57
CA ALA A 118 -16.82 -0.45 5.17
C ALA A 118 -18.02 -0.82 6.03
#